data_992efac901d58a38ed684010820b308b
#
_entry.id   992efac901d58a38ed684010820b308b
#
_cell.length_a   1.000
_cell.length_b   1.000
_cell.length_c   1.000
_cell.angle_alpha   90.00
_cell.angle_beta   90.00
_cell.angle_gamma   90.00
#
_symmetry.space_group_name_H-M   'P 1'
#
loop_
_entity.id
_entity.type
_entity.pdbx_description
1 polymer ?
#
loop_
_entity_poly.entity_id
_entity_poly.type
_entity_poly.pdbx_seq_one_letter_code
_entity_poly.pdbx_strand_id
1 'polypeptide(L)'
;GRVNAEYVAKLAEEGGYEAKVVTVLGDMSSNIAHDRRDGFNEVADKYDNVTVLAETESKWDPSAAYTAVIDMMTRNPDANTVFCCADCMMSGVIQALNELGRLAPVGDENHVTIVGIDCDPNGCSYLEQKYVDQEAEHNAALHSDIAYKVIVDYINGYTVPETIFFDTTPVTIDNLESSDRWGKLDVSKVETWGVMEQDAYKMQTPVQ
;
A
#
# COMPACT_ATOMS: atom_id res chain seq x y z
N GLY A 1 -2.53 4.87 3.41
CA GLY A 1 -1.72 6.06 3.09
C GLY A 1 -0.79 6.46 4.22
N ARG A 2 -1.31 6.66 5.45
CA ARG A 2 -0.52 7.17 6.60
C ARG A 2 0.78 6.40 6.84
N VAL A 3 0.73 5.09 6.90
CA VAL A 3 1.91 4.22 7.11
C VAL A 3 3.00 4.46 6.08
N ASN A 4 2.63 4.65 4.81
CA ASN A 4 3.58 4.93 3.74
C ASN A 4 4.18 6.34 3.84
N ALA A 5 3.38 7.34 4.21
CA ALA A 5 3.90 8.70 4.39
C ALA A 5 4.88 8.80 5.57
N GLU A 6 4.59 8.12 6.69
CA GLU A 6 5.50 8.03 7.83
C GLU A 6 6.83 7.35 7.44
N TYR A 7 6.77 6.28 6.65
CA TYR A 7 7.98 5.63 6.13
C TYR A 7 8.80 6.55 5.25
N VAL A 8 8.16 7.21 4.27
CA VAL A 8 8.82 8.15 3.36
C VAL A 8 9.46 9.31 4.12
N ALA A 9 8.75 9.90 5.10
CA ALA A 9 9.28 10.99 5.91
C ALA A 9 10.50 10.56 6.72
N LYS A 10 10.44 9.39 7.36
CA LYS A 10 11.56 8.83 8.12
C LYS A 10 12.76 8.53 7.23
N LEU A 11 12.54 7.90 6.07
CA LEU A 11 13.63 7.58 5.12
C LEU A 11 14.31 8.85 4.62
N ALA A 12 13.55 9.89 4.31
CA ALA A 12 14.06 11.18 3.88
C ALA A 12 14.84 11.91 4.99
N GLU A 13 14.37 11.83 6.24
CA GLU A 13 15.06 12.38 7.40
C GLU A 13 16.41 11.68 7.63
N GLU A 14 16.42 10.34 7.64
CA GLU A 14 17.62 9.52 7.80
C GLU A 14 18.64 9.74 6.67
N GLY A 15 18.15 9.93 5.45
CA GLY A 15 18.98 10.20 4.26
C GLY A 15 19.39 11.66 4.10
N GLY A 16 18.81 12.59 4.87
CA GLY A 16 19.11 14.02 4.79
C GLY A 16 18.66 14.67 3.47
N TYR A 17 17.55 14.21 2.88
CA TYR A 17 17.02 14.75 1.63
C TYR A 17 15.52 15.10 1.76
N GLU A 18 14.98 15.80 0.76
CA GLU A 18 13.55 16.07 0.63
C GLU A 18 12.89 14.97 -0.24
N ALA A 19 11.87 14.31 0.27
CA ALA A 19 11.04 13.41 -0.51
C ALA A 19 10.06 14.21 -1.38
N LYS A 20 10.25 14.13 -2.69
CA LYS A 20 9.43 14.77 -3.71
C LYS A 20 8.54 13.72 -4.38
N VAL A 21 7.30 13.69 -3.93
CA VAL A 21 6.37 12.59 -4.18
C VAL A 21 5.49 12.86 -5.38
N VAL A 22 5.34 11.87 -6.25
CA VAL A 22 4.24 11.78 -7.21
C VAL A 22 3.32 10.63 -6.81
N THR A 23 2.00 10.85 -6.87
CA THR A 23 1.00 9.89 -6.40
C THR A 23 0.16 9.34 -7.53
N VAL A 24 0.14 8.02 -7.65
CA VAL A 24 -0.75 7.28 -8.58
C VAL A 24 -2.02 6.90 -7.81
N LEU A 25 -3.10 7.62 -8.10
CA LEU A 25 -4.38 7.44 -7.43
C LEU A 25 -5.20 6.32 -8.05
N GLY A 26 -6.08 5.72 -7.25
CA GLY A 26 -7.11 4.81 -7.72
C GLY A 26 -8.25 5.52 -8.46
N ASP A 27 -9.44 4.90 -8.44
CA ASP A 27 -10.66 5.53 -8.94
C ASP A 27 -11.22 6.49 -7.88
N MET A 28 -11.15 7.78 -8.15
CA MET A 28 -11.58 8.82 -7.24
C MET A 28 -13.10 8.94 -7.08
N SER A 29 -13.88 8.09 -7.75
CA SER A 29 -15.29 7.92 -7.42
C SER A 29 -15.52 7.03 -6.18
N SER A 30 -14.46 6.36 -5.68
CA SER A 30 -14.53 5.44 -4.53
C SER A 30 -13.94 6.04 -3.26
N ASN A 31 -14.58 5.78 -2.12
CA ASN A 31 -14.10 6.21 -0.80
C ASN A 31 -12.69 5.66 -0.51
N ILE A 32 -12.39 4.43 -0.93
CA ILE A 32 -11.07 3.81 -0.72
C ILE A 32 -9.95 4.64 -1.34
N ALA A 33 -10.15 5.17 -2.56
CA ALA A 33 -9.14 6.00 -3.20
C ALA A 33 -8.91 7.31 -2.43
N HIS A 34 -10.00 7.94 -1.96
CA HIS A 34 -9.92 9.12 -1.09
C HIS A 34 -9.18 8.82 0.21
N ASP A 35 -9.58 7.78 0.93
CA ASP A 35 -9.00 7.43 2.23
C ASP A 35 -7.49 7.13 2.14
N ARG A 36 -7.07 6.46 1.06
CA ARG A 36 -5.66 6.15 0.82
C ARG A 36 -4.84 7.42 0.53
N ARG A 37 -5.34 8.27 -0.38
CA ARG A 37 -4.72 9.57 -0.71
C ARG A 37 -4.69 10.49 0.51
N ASP A 38 -5.85 10.72 1.11
CA ASP A 38 -6.00 11.69 2.20
C ASP A 38 -5.17 11.26 3.42
N GLY A 39 -5.12 9.95 3.69
CA GLY A 39 -4.25 9.42 4.75
C GLY A 39 -2.76 9.66 4.48
N PHE A 40 -2.30 9.58 3.23
CA PHE A 40 -0.92 9.92 2.88
C PHE A 40 -0.68 11.42 3.08
N ASN A 41 -1.51 12.25 2.48
CA ASN A 41 -1.36 13.71 2.49
C ASN A 41 -1.45 14.29 3.91
N GLU A 42 -2.39 13.80 4.74
CA GLU A 42 -2.52 14.22 6.15
C GLU A 42 -1.22 14.04 6.95
N VAL A 43 -0.46 13.00 6.66
CA VAL A 43 0.82 12.75 7.32
C VAL A 43 1.94 13.54 6.65
N ALA A 44 2.01 13.53 5.33
CA ALA A 44 3.01 14.28 4.57
C ALA A 44 3.04 15.77 4.95
N ASP A 45 1.85 16.38 5.12
CA ASP A 45 1.70 17.79 5.52
C ASP A 45 2.28 18.13 6.92
N LYS A 46 2.62 17.12 7.73
CA LYS A 46 3.24 17.31 9.05
C LYS A 46 4.77 17.34 9.01
N TYR A 47 5.35 17.01 7.86
CA TYR A 47 6.79 16.86 7.68
C TYR A 47 7.31 17.86 6.65
N ASP A 48 8.24 18.72 7.06
CA ASP A 48 8.87 19.74 6.19
C ASP A 48 9.74 19.12 5.07
N ASN A 49 10.09 17.83 5.21
CA ASN A 49 10.91 17.09 4.27
C ASN A 49 10.14 16.17 3.31
N VAL A 50 8.81 16.34 3.22
CA VAL A 50 7.96 15.61 2.27
C VAL A 50 7.09 16.60 1.50
N THR A 51 7.20 16.56 0.18
CA THR A 51 6.40 17.42 -0.70
C THR A 51 5.69 16.58 -1.76
N VAL A 52 4.36 16.64 -1.82
CA VAL A 52 3.58 16.02 -2.89
C VAL A 52 3.53 16.96 -4.08
N LEU A 53 4.22 16.61 -5.18
CA LEU A 53 4.36 17.45 -6.38
C LEU A 53 3.20 17.31 -7.35
N ALA A 54 2.67 16.09 -7.48
CA ALA A 54 1.59 15.79 -8.42
C ALA A 54 0.82 14.53 -7.99
N GLU A 55 -0.46 14.51 -8.32
CA GLU A 55 -1.35 13.38 -8.13
C GLU A 55 -2.14 13.14 -9.42
N THR A 56 -2.27 11.88 -9.85
CA THR A 56 -3.02 11.53 -11.06
C THR A 56 -3.88 10.31 -10.85
N GLU A 57 -5.16 10.42 -11.20
CA GLU A 57 -6.11 9.31 -11.17
C GLU A 57 -5.79 8.28 -12.27
N SER A 58 -5.74 7.01 -11.90
CA SER A 58 -5.46 5.89 -12.80
C SER A 58 -6.56 4.82 -12.80
N LYS A 59 -7.63 5.00 -12.02
CA LYS A 59 -8.82 4.15 -11.98
C LYS A 59 -8.53 2.65 -11.76
N TRP A 60 -7.50 2.36 -10.96
CA TRP A 60 -7.03 1.00 -10.69
C TRP A 60 -6.50 0.25 -11.92
N ASP A 61 -6.17 0.98 -13.00
CA ASP A 61 -5.67 0.41 -14.26
C ASP A 61 -4.16 0.61 -14.41
N PRO A 62 -3.38 -0.46 -14.65
CA PRO A 62 -1.92 -0.35 -14.75
C PRO A 62 -1.45 0.42 -15.99
N SER A 63 -2.21 0.43 -17.09
CA SER A 63 -1.83 1.19 -18.30
C SER A 63 -2.04 2.69 -18.08
N ALA A 64 -3.11 3.06 -17.36
CA ALA A 64 -3.32 4.44 -16.94
C ALA A 64 -2.26 4.88 -15.92
N ALA A 65 -1.88 4.01 -14.99
CA ALA A 65 -0.80 4.26 -14.03
C ALA A 65 0.55 4.49 -14.73
N TYR A 66 0.88 3.67 -15.73
CA TYR A 66 2.06 3.87 -16.57
C TYR A 66 2.07 5.27 -17.20
N THR A 67 0.97 5.66 -17.86
CA THR A 67 0.86 6.98 -18.48
C THR A 67 0.98 8.11 -17.45
N ALA A 68 0.34 7.96 -16.29
CA ALA A 68 0.38 8.93 -15.20
C ALA A 68 1.81 9.14 -14.68
N VAL A 69 2.58 8.06 -14.46
CA VAL A 69 3.97 8.16 -13.98
C VAL A 69 4.86 8.81 -15.02
N ILE A 70 4.77 8.42 -16.30
CA ILE A 70 5.52 9.07 -17.39
C ILE A 70 5.27 10.59 -17.39
N ASP A 71 4.00 11.00 -17.34
CA ASP A 71 3.60 12.39 -17.35
C ASP A 71 4.09 13.17 -16.10
N MET A 72 3.87 12.62 -14.93
CA MET A 72 4.23 13.28 -13.67
C MET A 72 5.75 13.40 -13.52
N MET A 73 6.51 12.33 -13.77
CA MET A 73 7.97 12.33 -13.66
C MET A 73 8.65 13.21 -14.73
N THR A 74 8.06 13.31 -15.92
CA THR A 74 8.56 14.20 -16.99
C THR A 74 8.37 15.67 -16.63
N ARG A 75 7.24 16.02 -16.02
CA ARG A 75 6.96 17.39 -15.57
C ARG A 75 7.68 17.78 -14.29
N ASN A 76 8.03 16.78 -13.46
CA ASN A 76 8.71 16.96 -12.20
C ASN A 76 9.99 16.10 -12.22
N PRO A 77 11.04 16.50 -12.93
CA PRO A 77 12.25 15.69 -13.11
C PRO A 77 13.04 15.46 -11.82
N ASP A 78 12.77 16.24 -10.80
CA ASP A 78 13.34 16.15 -9.46
C ASP A 78 12.51 15.29 -8.49
N ALA A 79 11.35 14.76 -8.93
CA ALA A 79 10.59 13.78 -8.15
C ALA A 79 11.46 12.53 -7.90
N ASN A 80 11.50 12.08 -6.66
CA ASN A 80 12.35 10.96 -6.22
C ASN A 80 11.56 9.89 -5.45
N THR A 81 10.25 10.05 -5.36
CA THR A 81 9.37 9.15 -4.63
C THR A 81 8.07 8.95 -5.41
N VAL A 82 7.61 7.70 -5.49
CA VAL A 82 6.30 7.34 -6.05
C VAL A 82 5.45 6.67 -4.96
N PHE A 83 4.28 7.23 -4.69
CA PHE A 83 3.25 6.57 -3.91
C PHE A 83 2.21 5.96 -4.86
N CYS A 84 2.10 4.63 -4.86
CA CYS A 84 1.09 3.88 -5.61
C CYS A 84 -0.05 3.45 -4.68
N CYS A 85 -1.26 3.94 -4.94
CA CYS A 85 -2.39 3.68 -4.05
C CYS A 85 -2.91 2.24 -4.05
N ALA A 86 -2.46 1.37 -4.96
CA ALA A 86 -2.78 -0.07 -4.95
C ALA A 86 -1.86 -0.87 -5.86
N ASP A 87 -1.56 -2.11 -5.48
CA ASP A 87 -0.66 -3.02 -6.20
C ASP A 87 -1.13 -3.43 -7.58
N CYS A 88 -2.43 -3.43 -7.83
CA CYS A 88 -2.97 -3.68 -9.17
C CYS A 88 -2.46 -2.68 -10.22
N MET A 89 -1.98 -1.51 -9.80
CA MET A 89 -1.38 -0.49 -10.66
C MET A 89 0.16 -0.54 -10.69
N MET A 90 0.79 -1.26 -9.75
CA MET A 90 2.24 -1.23 -9.53
C MET A 90 3.04 -1.65 -10.77
N SER A 91 2.55 -2.61 -11.55
CA SER A 91 3.22 -3.00 -12.79
C SER A 91 3.38 -1.84 -13.79
N GLY A 92 2.40 -0.95 -13.86
CA GLY A 92 2.46 0.27 -14.66
C GLY A 92 3.52 1.26 -14.14
N VAL A 93 3.60 1.43 -12.82
CA VAL A 93 4.63 2.25 -12.16
C VAL A 93 6.04 1.74 -12.51
N ILE A 94 6.28 0.45 -12.29
CA ILE A 94 7.57 -0.19 -12.56
C ILE A 94 7.96 -0.07 -14.04
N GLN A 95 7.01 -0.33 -14.95
CA GLN A 95 7.26 -0.20 -16.38
C GLN A 95 7.62 1.25 -16.77
N ALA A 96 6.91 2.23 -16.25
CA ALA A 96 7.16 3.65 -16.51
C ALA A 96 8.55 4.10 -16.04
N LEU A 97 8.91 3.74 -14.81
CA LEU A 97 10.23 4.06 -14.27
C LEU A 97 11.35 3.38 -15.05
N ASN A 98 11.14 2.14 -15.51
CA ASN A 98 12.09 1.45 -16.37
C ASN A 98 12.27 2.17 -17.72
N GLU A 99 11.20 2.61 -18.37
CA GLU A 99 11.28 3.34 -19.64
C GLU A 99 11.95 4.71 -19.49
N LEU A 100 11.74 5.38 -18.37
CA LEU A 100 12.41 6.65 -18.02
C LEU A 100 13.89 6.46 -17.64
N GLY A 101 14.39 5.21 -17.55
CA GLY A 101 15.73 4.91 -17.06
C GLY A 101 15.93 5.24 -15.57
N ARG A 102 14.84 5.23 -14.80
CA ARG A 102 14.81 5.60 -13.38
C ARG A 102 14.46 4.43 -12.45
N LEU A 103 14.31 3.22 -12.99
CA LEU A 103 14.13 2.02 -12.20
C LEU A 103 15.50 1.50 -11.73
N ALA A 104 15.77 1.60 -10.45
CA ALA A 104 16.96 1.05 -9.80
C ALA A 104 16.55 0.32 -8.52
N PRO A 105 17.29 -0.69 -8.06
CA PRO A 105 16.95 -1.39 -6.83
C PRO A 105 17.21 -0.54 -5.58
N VAL A 106 16.51 -0.83 -4.50
CA VAL A 106 16.73 -0.24 -3.18
C VAL A 106 18.20 -0.35 -2.78
N GLY A 107 18.78 0.77 -2.39
CA GLY A 107 20.19 0.90 -2.04
C GLY A 107 21.10 1.38 -3.19
N ASP A 108 20.60 1.50 -4.42
CA ASP A 108 21.28 2.20 -5.51
C ASP A 108 21.13 3.72 -5.34
N GLU A 109 22.15 4.49 -5.70
CA GLU A 109 22.14 5.97 -5.57
C GLU A 109 21.08 6.65 -6.47
N ASN A 110 20.64 5.97 -7.53
CA ASN A 110 19.62 6.46 -8.47
C ASN A 110 18.22 5.90 -8.15
N HIS A 111 18.07 5.20 -7.04
CA HIS A 111 16.81 4.60 -6.67
C HIS A 111 15.72 5.67 -6.46
N VAL A 112 14.55 5.43 -7.04
CA VAL A 112 13.32 6.17 -6.75
C VAL A 112 12.58 5.38 -5.68
N THR A 113 12.34 5.99 -4.53
CA THR A 113 11.57 5.36 -3.46
C THR A 113 10.16 5.03 -3.95
N ILE A 114 9.73 3.79 -3.80
CA ILE A 114 8.39 3.35 -4.20
C ILE A 114 7.69 2.75 -2.99
N VAL A 115 6.52 3.30 -2.66
CA VAL A 115 5.67 2.75 -1.61
C VAL A 115 4.29 2.42 -2.17
N GLY A 116 3.75 1.28 -1.75
CA GLY A 116 2.49 0.73 -2.25
C GLY A 116 1.47 0.40 -1.16
N ILE A 117 0.29 -0.01 -1.57
CA ILE A 117 -0.76 -0.53 -0.69
C ILE A 117 -1.31 -1.80 -1.31
N ASP A 118 -1.58 -2.74 -0.47
CA ASP A 118 -2.23 -4.03 -0.51
C ASP A 118 -1.26 -5.16 -0.12
N CYS A 119 0.00 -5.14 -0.53
CA CYS A 119 0.96 -6.23 -0.38
C CYS A 119 0.41 -7.54 -0.98
N ASP A 120 -0.17 -7.43 -2.19
CA ASP A 120 -0.66 -8.58 -2.94
C ASP A 120 0.51 -9.42 -3.49
N PRO A 121 0.29 -10.53 -4.21
CA PRO A 121 1.39 -11.30 -4.80
C PRO A 121 2.33 -10.49 -5.69
N ASN A 122 1.84 -9.44 -6.37
CA ASN A 122 2.70 -8.57 -7.18
C ASN A 122 3.52 -7.62 -6.31
N GLY A 123 2.89 -6.97 -5.31
CA GLY A 123 3.58 -6.13 -4.33
C GLY A 123 4.68 -6.90 -3.61
N CYS A 124 4.37 -8.11 -3.10
CA CYS A 124 5.36 -9.00 -2.52
C CYS A 124 6.52 -9.32 -3.48
N SER A 125 6.21 -9.58 -4.75
CA SER A 125 7.24 -9.88 -5.77
C SER A 125 8.15 -8.68 -6.03
N TYR A 126 7.61 -7.46 -6.04
CA TYR A 126 8.43 -6.26 -6.24
C TYR A 126 9.27 -5.89 -5.01
N LEU A 127 8.81 -6.21 -3.80
CA LEU A 127 9.64 -6.15 -2.59
C LEU A 127 10.82 -7.13 -2.68
N GLU A 128 10.59 -8.38 -3.10
CA GLU A 128 11.64 -9.40 -3.30
C GLU A 128 12.68 -8.96 -4.33
N GLN A 129 12.22 -8.31 -5.41
CA GLN A 129 13.08 -7.75 -6.45
C GLN A 129 13.80 -6.46 -6.02
N LYS A 130 13.47 -5.94 -4.83
CA LYS A 130 13.99 -4.68 -4.28
C LYS A 130 13.68 -3.44 -5.14
N TYR A 131 12.57 -3.44 -5.86
CA TYR A 131 12.11 -2.25 -6.55
C TYR A 131 11.16 -1.41 -5.69
N VAL A 132 10.41 -2.05 -4.80
CA VAL A 132 9.50 -1.39 -3.84
C VAL A 132 10.15 -1.40 -2.47
N ASP A 133 10.05 -0.28 -1.75
CA ASP A 133 10.65 -0.09 -0.43
C ASP A 133 9.72 -0.59 0.68
N GLN A 134 8.44 -0.21 0.59
CA GLN A 134 7.43 -0.58 1.58
C GLN A 134 6.06 -0.77 0.94
N GLU A 135 5.34 -1.75 1.44
CA GLU A 135 3.92 -1.95 1.24
C GLU A 135 3.15 -1.73 2.54
N ALA A 136 2.04 -1.00 2.48
CA ALA A 136 1.06 -0.98 3.55
C ALA A 136 0.09 -2.15 3.33
N GLU A 137 0.25 -3.25 4.05
CA GLU A 137 -0.56 -4.45 3.83
C GLU A 137 -2.03 -4.20 4.12
N HIS A 138 -2.88 -4.40 3.11
CA HIS A 138 -4.32 -4.59 3.26
C HIS A 138 -4.61 -6.09 3.17
N ASN A 139 -4.58 -6.77 4.32
CA ASN A 139 -4.70 -8.23 4.38
C ASN A 139 -6.11 -8.68 3.97
N ALA A 140 -6.27 -9.06 2.70
CA ALA A 140 -7.55 -9.47 2.13
C ALA A 140 -8.07 -10.78 2.71
N ALA A 141 -7.20 -11.67 3.18
CA ALA A 141 -7.60 -12.90 3.85
C ALA A 141 -8.26 -12.57 5.21
N LEU A 142 -7.60 -11.77 6.03
CA LEU A 142 -8.14 -11.30 7.31
C LEU A 142 -9.46 -10.54 7.12
N HIS A 143 -9.53 -9.66 6.11
CA HIS A 143 -10.76 -8.94 5.77
C HIS A 143 -11.91 -9.91 5.47
N SER A 144 -11.65 -10.95 4.68
CA SER A 144 -12.65 -11.96 4.33
C SER A 144 -13.12 -12.76 5.53
N ASP A 145 -12.21 -13.13 6.42
CA ASP A 145 -12.52 -13.88 7.65
C ASP A 145 -13.37 -13.04 8.61
N ILE A 146 -13.04 -11.77 8.79
CA ILE A 146 -13.85 -10.83 9.58
C ILE A 146 -15.26 -10.70 9.01
N ALA A 147 -15.38 -10.49 7.69
CA ALA A 147 -16.66 -10.38 7.02
C ALA A 147 -17.50 -11.65 7.19
N TYR A 148 -16.89 -12.82 7.02
CA TYR A 148 -17.56 -14.12 7.23
C TYR A 148 -18.07 -14.26 8.66
N LYS A 149 -17.21 -13.96 9.66
CA LYS A 149 -17.62 -14.03 11.06
C LYS A 149 -18.78 -13.10 11.38
N VAL A 150 -18.75 -11.86 10.90
CA VAL A 150 -19.84 -10.89 11.11
C VAL A 150 -21.16 -11.45 10.59
N ILE A 151 -21.15 -12.06 9.39
CA ILE A 151 -22.34 -12.69 8.80
C ILE A 151 -22.84 -13.84 9.69
N VAL A 152 -21.96 -14.72 10.14
CA VAL A 152 -22.31 -15.85 11.01
C VAL A 152 -22.87 -15.38 12.35
N ASP A 153 -22.26 -14.39 12.99
CA ASP A 153 -22.73 -13.83 14.25
C ASP A 153 -24.10 -13.19 14.09
N TYR A 154 -24.32 -12.41 13.02
CA TYR A 154 -25.62 -11.81 12.73
C TYR A 154 -26.73 -12.85 12.52
N ILE A 155 -26.46 -13.91 11.76
CA ILE A 155 -27.43 -15.03 11.52
C ILE A 155 -27.77 -15.74 12.83
N ASN A 156 -26.82 -15.84 13.75
CA ASN A 156 -27.00 -16.47 15.06
C ASN A 156 -27.66 -15.52 16.10
N GLY A 157 -28.03 -14.31 15.70
CA GLY A 157 -28.76 -13.35 16.55
C GLY A 157 -27.87 -12.53 17.48
N TYR A 158 -26.55 -12.53 17.25
CA TYR A 158 -25.64 -11.65 17.98
C TYR A 158 -25.67 -10.23 17.41
N THR A 159 -25.46 -9.24 18.28
CA THR A 159 -25.26 -7.87 17.85
C THR A 159 -23.87 -7.74 17.22
N VAL A 160 -23.82 -7.24 16.00
CA VAL A 160 -22.57 -6.99 15.29
C VAL A 160 -22.27 -5.49 15.23
N PRO A 161 -21.00 -5.06 15.28
CA PRO A 161 -20.64 -3.66 15.17
C PRO A 161 -20.97 -3.11 13.78
N GLU A 162 -21.33 -1.83 13.71
CA GLU A 162 -21.63 -1.14 12.46
C GLU A 162 -20.35 -0.94 11.60
N THR A 163 -19.21 -0.74 12.28
CA THR A 163 -17.91 -0.52 11.65
C THR A 163 -16.85 -1.33 12.38
N ILE A 164 -15.96 -1.94 11.61
CA ILE A 164 -14.84 -2.72 12.12
C ILE A 164 -13.57 -2.19 11.46
N PHE A 165 -12.60 -1.81 12.30
CA PHE A 165 -11.27 -1.43 11.86
C PHE A 165 -10.28 -2.54 12.21
N PHE A 166 -9.30 -2.77 11.35
CA PHE A 166 -8.13 -3.59 11.63
C PHE A 166 -6.87 -2.83 11.19
N ASP A 167 -5.77 -3.14 11.85
CA ASP A 167 -4.51 -2.43 11.65
C ASP A 167 -3.87 -2.82 10.31
N THR A 168 -3.21 -1.83 9.70
CA THR A 168 -2.36 -2.01 8.53
C THR A 168 -0.95 -2.34 8.97
N THR A 169 -0.37 -3.40 8.44
CA THR A 169 1.01 -3.77 8.72
C THR A 169 1.95 -3.18 7.68
N PRO A 170 3.01 -2.43 8.09
CA PRO A 170 4.06 -2.03 7.16
C PRO A 170 4.93 -3.24 6.81
N VAL A 171 5.08 -3.49 5.51
CA VAL A 171 5.86 -4.62 4.96
C VAL A 171 7.02 -4.08 4.15
N THR A 172 8.21 -4.51 4.52
CA THR A 172 9.46 -4.28 3.78
C THR A 172 10.12 -5.62 3.49
N ILE A 173 11.21 -5.61 2.75
CA ILE A 173 11.98 -6.84 2.49
C ILE A 173 12.40 -7.55 3.80
N ASP A 174 12.61 -6.82 4.88
CA ASP A 174 13.10 -7.36 6.15
C ASP A 174 12.07 -8.23 6.89
N ASN A 175 10.77 -7.97 6.69
CA ASN A 175 9.68 -8.70 7.33
C ASN A 175 8.73 -9.41 6.36
N LEU A 176 9.08 -9.43 5.07
CA LEU A 176 8.26 -10.03 4.01
C LEU A 176 8.01 -11.53 4.22
N GLU A 177 8.98 -12.25 4.80
CA GLU A 177 8.90 -13.69 5.03
C GLU A 177 8.03 -14.09 6.24
N SER A 178 7.32 -13.16 6.84
CA SER A 178 6.34 -13.47 7.89
C SER A 178 5.24 -14.40 7.34
N SER A 179 4.89 -15.43 8.12
CA SER A 179 3.99 -16.51 7.68
C SER A 179 2.54 -16.09 7.45
N ASP A 180 2.18 -14.89 7.87
CA ASP A 180 0.83 -14.34 7.81
C ASP A 180 0.60 -13.36 6.64
N ARG A 181 1.58 -13.22 5.74
CA ARG A 181 1.44 -12.38 4.54
C ARG A 181 0.45 -12.97 3.55
N TRP A 182 -0.67 -12.28 3.34
CA TRP A 182 -1.70 -12.79 2.45
C TRP A 182 -1.22 -12.90 0.98
N GLY A 183 -0.38 -12.00 0.53
CA GLY A 183 0.21 -12.03 -0.82
C GLY A 183 1.19 -13.19 -1.06
N LYS A 184 1.62 -13.89 0.00
CA LYS A 184 2.46 -15.09 -0.05
C LYS A 184 1.69 -16.35 0.31
N LEU A 185 0.37 -16.29 0.52
CA LEU A 185 -0.44 -17.45 0.80
C LEU A 185 -0.46 -18.42 -0.39
N ASP A 186 -0.22 -19.70 -0.10
CA ASP A 186 -0.37 -20.77 -1.09
C ASP A 186 -1.85 -21.09 -1.28
N VAL A 187 -2.48 -20.44 -2.27
CA VAL A 187 -3.89 -20.62 -2.60
C VAL A 187 -4.25 -22.07 -3.00
N SER A 188 -3.27 -22.93 -3.30
CA SER A 188 -3.50 -24.33 -3.57
C SER A 188 -3.79 -25.15 -2.30
N LYS A 189 -3.48 -24.60 -1.13
CA LYS A 189 -3.70 -25.20 0.20
C LYS A 189 -4.96 -24.64 0.88
N VAL A 190 -6.06 -24.57 0.15
CA VAL A 190 -7.34 -23.99 0.62
C VAL A 190 -7.85 -24.62 1.93
N GLU A 191 -7.40 -25.84 2.29
CA GLU A 191 -7.76 -26.50 3.55
C GLU A 191 -7.31 -25.73 4.81
N THR A 192 -6.37 -24.77 4.65
CA THR A 192 -5.91 -23.91 5.76
C THR A 192 -6.69 -22.60 5.87
N TRP A 193 -7.56 -22.30 4.91
CA TRP A 193 -8.41 -21.12 4.95
C TRP A 193 -9.60 -21.40 5.88
N GLY A 194 -9.67 -20.76 7.00
CA GLY A 194 -10.79 -20.89 7.95
C GLY A 194 -10.40 -21.38 9.33
N VAL A 195 -9.14 -21.62 9.59
CA VAL A 195 -8.62 -21.84 10.95
C VAL A 195 -7.80 -20.61 11.38
N MET A 196 -8.38 -19.43 11.29
CA MET A 196 -7.87 -18.33 12.09
C MET A 196 -8.30 -18.58 13.52
N GLU A 197 -7.35 -18.72 14.43
CA GLU A 197 -7.60 -18.86 15.84
C GLU A 197 -8.48 -17.69 16.30
N GLN A 198 -9.44 -17.95 17.19
CA GLN A 198 -10.38 -16.94 17.71
C GLN A 198 -9.71 -15.71 18.31
N ASP A 199 -8.42 -15.78 18.60
CA ASP A 199 -7.62 -14.66 19.13
C ASP A 199 -7.28 -13.57 18.09
N ALA A 200 -7.36 -13.85 16.78
CA ALA A 200 -7.25 -12.83 15.73
C ALA A 200 -8.43 -11.82 15.75
N TYR A 201 -9.48 -12.14 16.48
CA TYR A 201 -10.68 -11.33 16.67
C TYR A 201 -10.66 -10.42 17.89
N LYS A 202 -9.54 -10.10 18.45
CA LYS A 202 -9.47 -8.96 19.39
C LYS A 202 -9.65 -7.67 18.61
N MET A 203 -10.82 -7.58 17.96
CA MET A 203 -11.29 -6.32 17.46
C MET A 203 -11.46 -5.40 18.64
N GLN A 204 -10.86 -4.23 18.57
CA GLN A 204 -11.17 -3.15 19.48
C GLN A 204 -12.65 -2.84 19.29
N THR A 205 -13.49 -3.44 20.12
CA THR A 205 -14.88 -3.03 20.22
C THR A 205 -14.84 -1.56 20.66
N PRO A 206 -15.50 -0.64 19.95
CA PRO A 206 -15.65 0.70 20.48
C PRO A 206 -16.26 0.57 21.88
N VAL A 207 -15.56 1.05 22.89
CA VAL A 207 -16.12 1.15 24.24
C VAL A 207 -17.34 2.04 24.10
N GLN A 208 -18.51 1.52 24.52
CA GLN A 208 -19.77 2.25 24.54
C GLN A 208 -19.65 3.49 25.40
#